data_cc72e1134a8913a8f5f6753ae2df88a1
#
_entry.id   cc72e1134a8913a8f5f6753ae2df88a1
#
_cell.length_a   1.000
_cell.length_b   1.000
_cell.length_c   1.000
_cell.angle_alpha   90.00
_cell.angle_beta   90.00
_cell.angle_gamma   90.00
#
_symmetry.space_group_name_H-M   'P 1'
#
loop_
_entity.id
_entity.type
_entity.pdbx_description
1 polymer ?
#
loop_
_entity_poly.entity_id
_entity_poly.type
_entity_poly.pdbx_seq_one_letter_code
_entity_poly.pdbx_strand_id
1 'polypeptide(L)'
;MTRNLISFIYALLLSLPLTSCNANGAGSETPVISDNGENTPLINETRPIPDGYGQDANEQGSIVRIDYDTRDYAEGTGMARTNTAYVYLPYGYDAQKQYNILYFVHGHYSTAASTFEDEDGAVCKLLDQMIAHGDIDPMIVVTPSYNYGQPTSNYADADPYCRALPQELVNDLIPIVESRYHTYAKTTDTEGIEASRDHRAIGGFSMGAVTTWYAFDETLNAFRYFMPVSGDCWSLGRFAGMNRPDDTAAYLAERVQQSPYAGNGFYIWAASGTNDSAYSEILLQIEGMARLADVFNATNMTFHQKEGARHEFRPIPEYLYNALPFFFPKSNE
;
A
#
# COMPACT_ATOMS: atom_id res chain seq x y z
N MET A 1 -57.32 -29.45 15.13
CA MET A 1 -58.42 -28.54 14.68
C MET A 1 -57.77 -27.35 13.98
N THR A 2 -57.86 -27.39 12.66
CA THR A 2 -58.32 -26.31 11.77
C THR A 2 -57.45 -25.05 11.72
N ARG A 3 -57.04 -24.46 10.62
CA ARG A 3 -57.28 -24.60 9.17
C ARG A 3 -56.29 -23.69 8.42
N ASN A 4 -55.91 -24.16 7.26
CA ASN A 4 -55.17 -23.45 6.18
C ASN A 4 -55.72 -22.07 5.81
N LEU A 5 -54.85 -21.16 5.33
CA LEU A 5 -55.20 -20.34 4.17
C LEU A 5 -53.96 -20.04 3.34
N ILE A 6 -54.06 -20.49 2.08
CA ILE A 6 -53.14 -20.23 0.97
C ILE A 6 -53.61 -18.95 0.30
N SER A 7 -52.70 -18.08 -0.10
CA SER A 7 -52.98 -17.03 -1.09
C SER A 7 -51.87 -16.96 -2.11
N PHE A 8 -52.24 -17.29 -3.32
CA PHE A 8 -51.50 -17.12 -4.59
C PHE A 8 -51.50 -15.64 -4.99
N ILE A 9 -50.35 -15.10 -5.43
CA ILE A 9 -50.33 -13.94 -6.30
C ILE A 9 -49.41 -14.22 -7.49
N TYR A 10 -49.94 -13.89 -8.65
CA TYR A 10 -49.50 -14.12 -10.02
C TYR A 10 -48.16 -13.45 -10.37
N ALA A 11 -47.36 -14.18 -11.09
CA ALA A 11 -46.23 -13.66 -11.87
C ALA A 11 -46.74 -13.01 -13.17
N LEU A 12 -46.28 -11.80 -13.43
CA LEU A 12 -46.45 -11.15 -14.73
C LEU A 12 -45.08 -11.07 -15.42
N LEU A 13 -44.87 -11.93 -16.41
CA LEU A 13 -43.74 -11.90 -17.33
C LEU A 13 -43.94 -10.78 -18.35
N LEU A 14 -43.03 -9.80 -18.36
CA LEU A 14 -42.87 -8.86 -19.46
C LEU A 14 -41.51 -9.12 -20.12
N SER A 15 -41.58 -9.65 -21.33
CA SER A 15 -40.48 -9.83 -22.27
C SER A 15 -40.12 -8.50 -22.93
N LEU A 16 -38.87 -8.09 -22.91
CA LEU A 16 -38.29 -7.05 -23.74
C LEU A 16 -37.09 -7.58 -24.54
N PRO A 17 -36.84 -7.09 -25.74
CA PRO A 17 -35.98 -7.76 -26.71
C PRO A 17 -34.50 -7.45 -26.53
N LEU A 18 -33.67 -8.46 -26.81
CA LEU A 18 -32.22 -8.38 -27.00
C LEU A 18 -31.87 -7.52 -28.20
N THR A 19 -31.18 -6.41 -27.99
CA THR A 19 -30.38 -5.75 -29.01
C THR A 19 -28.91 -5.98 -28.74
N SER A 20 -28.28 -6.70 -29.65
CA SER A 20 -26.84 -6.87 -29.73
C SER A 20 -26.16 -5.56 -30.07
N CYS A 21 -25.15 -5.13 -29.34
CA CYS A 21 -24.17 -4.14 -29.80
C CYS A 21 -22.77 -4.65 -29.61
N ASN A 22 -22.01 -4.53 -30.69
CA ASN A 22 -20.64 -4.95 -30.91
C ASN A 22 -19.64 -4.30 -29.93
N ALA A 23 -18.66 -5.08 -29.56
CA ALA A 23 -17.40 -4.64 -28.96
C ALA A 23 -16.56 -3.87 -29.98
N ASN A 24 -16.01 -2.73 -29.58
CA ASN A 24 -14.65 -2.26 -29.89
C ASN A 24 -14.47 -0.84 -29.32
N GLY A 25 -13.47 -0.65 -28.49
CA GLY A 25 -13.03 0.65 -28.02
C GLY A 25 -12.41 0.59 -26.64
N ALA A 26 -11.09 0.41 -26.58
CA ALA A 26 -10.31 0.70 -25.37
C ALA A 26 -10.42 2.21 -25.10
N GLY A 27 -11.31 2.56 -24.17
CA GLY A 27 -11.45 3.92 -23.66
C GLY A 27 -10.92 3.95 -22.25
N SER A 28 -9.97 4.82 -21.97
CA SER A 28 -9.59 5.22 -20.62
C SER A 28 -10.82 5.79 -19.94
N GLU A 29 -11.47 5.01 -19.08
CA GLU A 29 -12.57 5.51 -18.26
C GLU A 29 -12.00 6.39 -17.15
N THR A 30 -12.20 7.69 -17.29
CA THR A 30 -12.16 8.64 -16.18
C THR A 30 -13.18 8.23 -15.13
N PRO A 31 -12.86 8.24 -13.82
CA PRO A 31 -13.81 7.85 -12.78
C PRO A 31 -15.06 8.73 -12.84
N VAL A 32 -16.21 8.09 -12.99
CA VAL A 32 -17.52 8.76 -12.96
C VAL A 32 -17.84 9.06 -11.50
N ILE A 33 -17.79 10.32 -11.11
CA ILE A 33 -18.32 10.79 -9.82
C ILE A 33 -19.84 10.65 -9.90
N SER A 34 -20.43 9.80 -9.07
CA SER A 34 -21.89 9.74 -8.94
C SER A 34 -22.40 10.98 -8.20
N ASP A 35 -23.31 11.69 -8.82
CA ASP A 35 -23.83 13.01 -8.42
C ASP A 35 -24.92 12.91 -7.32
N ASN A 36 -24.72 12.09 -6.29
CA ASN A 36 -25.71 11.90 -5.23
C ASN A 36 -25.38 12.60 -3.90
N GLY A 37 -24.36 13.48 -3.86
CA GLY A 37 -24.08 14.31 -2.67
C GLY A 37 -23.66 13.55 -1.40
N GLU A 38 -23.53 12.23 -1.44
CA GLU A 38 -22.95 11.41 -0.39
C GLU A 38 -21.47 11.16 -0.74
N ASN A 39 -20.57 11.52 0.17
CA ASN A 39 -19.14 11.22 0.08
C ASN A 39 -18.92 9.71 0.22
N THR A 40 -19.26 8.95 -0.81
CA THR A 40 -18.95 7.53 -0.87
C THR A 40 -17.48 7.38 -1.23
N PRO A 41 -16.68 6.57 -0.51
CA PRO A 41 -15.30 6.32 -0.89
C PRO A 41 -15.27 5.76 -2.31
N LEU A 42 -14.30 6.20 -3.09
CA LEU A 42 -14.08 5.66 -4.42
C LEU A 42 -13.55 4.23 -4.29
N ILE A 43 -14.48 3.25 -4.26
CA ILE A 43 -14.14 1.83 -4.25
C ILE A 43 -13.94 1.38 -5.68
N ASN A 44 -12.75 0.86 -5.96
CA ASN A 44 -12.38 0.32 -7.26
C ASN A 44 -12.11 -1.18 -7.16
N GLU A 45 -12.43 -1.93 -8.20
CA GLU A 45 -11.96 -3.31 -8.33
C GLU A 45 -10.51 -3.34 -8.82
N THR A 46 -9.72 -4.27 -8.28
CA THR A 46 -8.39 -4.53 -8.84
C THR A 46 -8.52 -5.15 -10.23
N ARG A 47 -7.61 -4.77 -11.12
CA ARG A 47 -7.46 -5.44 -12.42
C ARG A 47 -6.62 -6.70 -12.21
N PRO A 48 -6.99 -7.84 -12.80
CA PRO A 48 -6.17 -9.05 -12.73
C PRO A 48 -4.80 -8.82 -13.38
N ILE A 49 -3.79 -9.49 -12.85
CA ILE A 49 -2.46 -9.52 -13.46
C ILE A 49 -2.57 -10.17 -14.84
N PRO A 50 -1.98 -9.61 -15.90
CA PRO A 50 -1.99 -10.22 -17.23
C PRO A 50 -1.34 -11.60 -17.25
N ASP A 51 -1.79 -12.45 -18.17
CA ASP A 51 -1.16 -13.77 -18.40
C ASP A 51 0.33 -13.60 -18.69
N GLY A 52 1.13 -14.46 -18.07
CA GLY A 52 2.59 -14.45 -18.24
C GLY A 52 3.37 -13.66 -17.19
N TYR A 53 2.76 -12.71 -16.48
CA TYR A 53 3.45 -11.90 -15.44
C TYR A 53 3.85 -12.73 -14.19
N GLY A 54 3.29 -13.90 -14.00
CA GLY A 54 3.73 -14.87 -12.98
C GLY A 54 4.90 -15.76 -13.41
N GLN A 55 5.44 -15.58 -14.64
CA GLN A 55 6.58 -16.33 -15.15
C GLN A 55 7.85 -15.53 -14.99
N ASP A 56 8.99 -16.22 -15.01
CA ASP A 56 10.30 -15.57 -15.01
C ASP A 56 10.45 -14.71 -16.28
N ALA A 57 10.88 -13.47 -16.10
CA ALA A 57 11.26 -12.61 -17.23
C ALA A 57 12.62 -13.04 -17.80
N ASN A 58 12.89 -12.69 -19.06
CA ASN A 58 14.21 -12.93 -19.66
C ASN A 58 15.31 -12.11 -18.97
N GLU A 59 14.95 -10.94 -18.50
CA GLU A 59 15.79 -9.99 -17.77
C GLU A 59 15.26 -9.88 -16.35
N GLN A 60 16.04 -10.35 -15.39
CA GLN A 60 15.62 -10.46 -14.00
C GLN A 60 16.42 -9.51 -13.11
N GLY A 61 15.75 -8.88 -12.17
CA GLY A 61 16.40 -8.14 -11.10
C GLY A 61 17.16 -9.03 -10.13
N SER A 62 17.77 -8.44 -9.14
CA SER A 62 18.53 -9.14 -8.12
C SER A 62 18.14 -8.70 -6.73
N ILE A 63 18.20 -9.64 -5.77
CA ILE A 63 17.94 -9.38 -4.36
C ILE A 63 19.25 -9.27 -3.60
N VAL A 64 19.38 -8.20 -2.82
CA VAL A 64 20.55 -7.98 -1.96
C VAL A 64 20.07 -7.90 -0.52
N ARG A 65 20.62 -8.74 0.36
CA ARG A 65 20.42 -8.62 1.81
C ARG A 65 21.31 -7.52 2.37
N ILE A 66 20.75 -6.70 3.25
CA ILE A 66 21.46 -5.66 4.00
C ILE A 66 21.23 -5.91 5.49
N ASP A 67 22.29 -6.15 6.22
CA ASP A 67 22.29 -6.06 7.69
C ASP A 67 22.82 -4.66 8.06
N TYR A 68 22.12 -3.96 8.95
CA TYR A 68 22.45 -2.58 9.32
C TYR A 68 22.32 -2.34 10.81
N ASP A 69 23.15 -1.45 11.30
CA ASP A 69 23.08 -0.99 12.67
C ASP A 69 21.96 0.03 12.85
N THR A 70 21.20 -0.14 13.89
CA THR A 70 20.08 0.71 14.30
C THR A 70 20.04 0.78 15.83
N ARG A 71 18.96 1.28 16.36
CA ARG A 71 18.74 1.35 17.81
C ARG A 71 17.30 0.94 18.14
N ASP A 72 17.08 0.67 19.41
CA ASP A 72 15.75 0.37 19.92
C ASP A 72 14.91 1.65 20.00
N TYR A 73 14.02 1.81 19.04
CA TYR A 73 13.02 2.88 19.00
C TYR A 73 11.71 2.46 19.67
N ALA A 74 11.41 1.15 19.76
CA ALA A 74 10.14 0.65 20.26
C ALA A 74 9.99 0.82 21.76
N GLU A 75 11.04 0.49 22.52
CA GLU A 75 11.09 0.67 23.96
C GLU A 75 11.67 2.03 24.39
N GLY A 76 12.16 2.81 23.41
CA GLY A 76 12.77 4.12 23.65
C GLY A 76 14.07 4.06 24.45
N THR A 77 14.70 2.87 24.56
CA THR A 77 15.94 2.70 25.33
C THR A 77 17.16 3.24 24.58
N GLY A 78 17.06 3.38 23.25
CA GLY A 78 18.18 3.76 22.39
C GLY A 78 19.32 2.73 22.35
N MET A 79 19.09 1.51 22.86
CA MET A 79 20.10 0.45 22.83
C MET A 79 20.42 0.07 21.39
N ALA A 80 21.72 -0.16 21.13
CA ALA A 80 22.16 -0.62 19.80
C ALA A 80 21.49 -1.95 19.42
N ARG A 81 21.02 -2.00 18.18
CA ARG A 81 20.39 -3.17 17.55
C ARG A 81 21.00 -3.35 16.16
N THR A 82 20.86 -4.54 15.63
CA THR A 82 21.09 -4.83 14.20
C THR A 82 19.77 -5.28 13.60
N ASN A 83 19.42 -4.76 12.45
CA ASN A 83 18.24 -5.18 11.70
C ASN A 83 18.62 -5.59 10.29
N THR A 84 17.70 -6.26 9.60
CA THR A 84 17.91 -6.77 8.24
C THR A 84 16.83 -6.22 7.32
N ALA A 85 17.23 -5.82 6.13
CA ALA A 85 16.34 -5.50 5.01
C ALA A 85 16.81 -6.23 3.76
N TYR A 86 15.89 -6.42 2.81
CA TYR A 86 16.24 -6.93 1.47
C TYR A 86 15.92 -5.86 0.45
N VAL A 87 16.77 -5.78 -0.58
CA VAL A 87 16.67 -4.76 -1.64
C VAL A 87 16.58 -5.48 -2.98
N TYR A 88 15.48 -5.30 -3.68
CA TYR A 88 15.36 -5.64 -5.09
C TYR A 88 15.98 -4.50 -5.91
N LEU A 89 16.92 -4.86 -6.78
CA LEU A 89 17.49 -4.00 -7.80
C LEU A 89 17.00 -4.46 -9.17
N PRO A 90 16.47 -3.57 -10.02
CA PRO A 90 15.97 -3.95 -11.33
C PRO A 90 17.11 -4.47 -12.22
N TYR A 91 16.76 -5.28 -13.22
CA TYR A 91 17.73 -5.71 -14.24
C TYR A 91 18.49 -4.52 -14.84
N GLY A 92 19.79 -4.69 -15.02
CA GLY A 92 20.62 -3.62 -15.57
C GLY A 92 20.71 -2.39 -14.67
N TYR A 93 20.54 -2.55 -13.33
CA TYR A 93 20.76 -1.46 -12.39
C TYR A 93 22.07 -0.73 -12.70
N ASP A 94 21.99 0.58 -12.85
CA ASP A 94 23.11 1.45 -13.20
C ASP A 94 23.24 2.59 -12.15
N ALA A 95 24.36 2.63 -11.47
CA ALA A 95 24.64 3.67 -10.47
C ALA A 95 24.77 5.10 -11.07
N GLN A 96 24.66 5.28 -12.38
CA GLN A 96 24.60 6.57 -13.04
C GLN A 96 23.14 7.07 -13.24
N LYS A 97 22.14 6.21 -13.01
CA LYS A 97 20.71 6.52 -13.14
C LYS A 97 20.06 6.71 -11.78
N GLN A 98 19.03 7.52 -11.72
CA GLN A 98 18.23 7.69 -10.51
C GLN A 98 17.00 6.78 -10.55
N TYR A 99 16.65 6.20 -9.40
CA TYR A 99 15.54 5.26 -9.27
C TYR A 99 14.54 5.73 -8.22
N ASN A 100 13.26 5.57 -8.53
CA ASN A 100 12.20 5.63 -7.53
C ASN A 100 12.34 4.43 -6.58
N ILE A 101 11.83 4.58 -5.36
CA ILE A 101 12.00 3.55 -4.33
C ILE A 101 10.71 3.32 -3.54
N LEU A 102 10.36 2.04 -3.34
CA LEU A 102 9.29 1.58 -2.47
C LEU A 102 9.87 0.84 -1.27
N TYR A 103 9.43 1.21 -0.06
CA TYR A 103 9.62 0.43 1.16
C TYR A 103 8.34 -0.36 1.43
N PHE A 104 8.39 -1.71 1.38
CA PHE A 104 7.21 -2.56 1.56
C PHE A 104 7.36 -3.47 2.78
N VAL A 105 6.51 -3.24 3.80
CA VAL A 105 6.60 -3.86 5.12
C VAL A 105 5.76 -5.14 5.18
N HIS A 106 6.34 -6.20 5.70
CA HIS A 106 5.70 -7.51 5.83
C HIS A 106 4.58 -7.55 6.89
N GLY A 107 3.73 -8.58 6.81
CA GLY A 107 2.68 -8.85 7.80
C GLY A 107 3.20 -9.54 9.07
N HIS A 108 2.27 -9.82 10.00
CA HIS A 108 2.58 -10.59 11.20
C HIS A 108 3.01 -12.02 10.82
N TYR A 109 3.87 -12.62 11.60
CA TYR A 109 4.51 -13.94 11.35
C TYR A 109 5.42 -14.03 10.10
N SER A 110 5.62 -12.93 9.40
CA SER A 110 6.52 -12.83 8.25
C SER A 110 7.84 -12.14 8.64
N THR A 111 8.76 -12.05 7.69
CA THR A 111 10.08 -11.41 7.83
C THR A 111 10.34 -10.48 6.65
N ALA A 112 11.43 -9.72 6.71
CA ALA A 112 11.89 -8.89 5.60
C ALA A 112 12.07 -9.69 4.28
N ALA A 113 12.46 -10.96 4.34
CA ALA A 113 12.64 -11.81 3.16
C ALA A 113 11.31 -12.24 2.51
N SER A 114 10.25 -12.37 3.32
CA SER A 114 9.00 -13.02 2.88
C SER A 114 8.39 -12.39 1.63
N THR A 115 8.50 -11.05 1.47
CA THR A 115 7.94 -10.37 0.29
C THR A 115 8.54 -10.87 -1.03
N PHE A 116 9.83 -11.26 -1.04
CA PHE A 116 10.51 -11.72 -2.24
C PHE A 116 10.59 -13.24 -2.35
N GLU A 117 10.43 -13.96 -1.24
CA GLU A 117 10.56 -15.42 -1.18
C GLU A 117 9.21 -16.14 -1.19
N ASP A 118 8.12 -15.47 -0.76
CA ASP A 118 6.78 -16.04 -0.72
C ASP A 118 6.21 -16.26 -2.13
N GLU A 119 5.32 -17.26 -2.26
CA GLU A 119 4.62 -17.61 -3.50
C GLU A 119 5.58 -17.77 -4.70
N ASP A 120 6.67 -18.52 -4.53
CA ASP A 120 7.69 -18.74 -5.55
C ASP A 120 8.32 -17.46 -6.12
N GLY A 121 8.46 -16.42 -5.32
CA GLY A 121 9.02 -15.14 -5.73
C GLY A 121 8.08 -14.33 -6.64
N ALA A 122 6.78 -14.47 -6.47
CA ALA A 122 5.76 -13.85 -7.32
C ALA A 122 5.91 -12.32 -7.43
N VAL A 123 6.35 -11.66 -6.35
CA VAL A 123 6.60 -10.20 -6.38
C VAL A 123 7.79 -9.85 -7.28
N CYS A 124 8.88 -10.62 -7.21
CA CYS A 124 10.05 -10.39 -8.08
C CYS A 124 9.69 -10.59 -9.56
N LYS A 125 9.00 -11.69 -9.88
CA LYS A 125 8.52 -11.98 -11.24
C LYS A 125 7.63 -10.86 -11.76
N LEU A 126 6.69 -10.39 -10.93
CA LEU A 126 5.82 -9.28 -11.28
C LEU A 126 6.62 -8.00 -11.59
N LEU A 127 7.55 -7.62 -10.72
CA LEU A 127 8.36 -6.40 -10.92
C LEU A 127 9.16 -6.49 -12.20
N ASP A 128 9.82 -7.63 -12.46
CA ASP A 128 10.59 -7.86 -13.68
C ASP A 128 9.70 -7.74 -14.93
N GLN A 129 8.52 -8.35 -14.92
CA GLN A 129 7.57 -8.29 -16.03
C GLN A 129 7.00 -6.88 -16.23
N MET A 130 6.61 -6.19 -15.17
CA MET A 130 6.09 -4.82 -15.27
C MET A 130 7.13 -3.86 -15.85
N ILE A 131 8.41 -4.01 -15.48
CA ILE A 131 9.52 -3.23 -16.03
C ILE A 131 9.75 -3.61 -17.49
N ALA A 132 9.81 -4.90 -17.82
CA ALA A 132 10.03 -5.38 -19.18
C ALA A 132 8.93 -4.94 -20.16
N HIS A 133 7.67 -4.86 -19.71
CA HIS A 133 6.54 -4.40 -20.53
C HIS A 133 6.36 -2.87 -20.50
N GLY A 134 7.12 -2.17 -19.66
CA GLY A 134 7.04 -0.73 -19.54
C GLY A 134 5.79 -0.24 -18.81
N ASP A 135 5.17 -1.05 -17.95
CA ASP A 135 4.07 -0.62 -17.06
C ASP A 135 4.56 0.36 -16.01
N ILE A 136 5.78 0.13 -15.52
CA ILE A 136 6.51 1.00 -14.59
C ILE A 136 7.92 1.26 -15.09
N ASP A 137 8.50 2.36 -14.67
CA ASP A 137 9.93 2.59 -14.83
C ASP A 137 10.73 1.66 -13.90
N PRO A 138 11.98 1.29 -14.25
CA PRO A 138 12.83 0.55 -13.34
C PRO A 138 12.91 1.23 -11.97
N MET A 139 12.66 0.48 -10.89
CA MET A 139 12.62 1.01 -9.53
C MET A 139 13.28 0.08 -8.52
N ILE A 140 13.63 0.60 -7.37
CA ILE A 140 14.16 -0.15 -6.23
C ILE A 140 12.99 -0.50 -5.29
N VAL A 141 12.98 -1.74 -4.77
CA VAL A 141 12.03 -2.12 -3.72
C VAL A 141 12.82 -2.63 -2.51
N VAL A 142 12.51 -2.08 -1.35
CA VAL A 142 13.15 -2.45 -0.07
C VAL A 142 12.11 -3.09 0.83
N THR A 143 12.45 -4.20 1.45
CA THR A 143 11.60 -4.86 2.43
C THR A 143 12.26 -4.80 3.80
N PRO A 144 11.89 -3.82 4.65
CA PRO A 144 12.34 -3.71 6.03
C PRO A 144 11.61 -4.69 6.95
N SER A 145 12.12 -4.87 8.17
CA SER A 145 11.45 -5.62 9.22
C SER A 145 11.26 -4.77 10.47
N TYR A 146 10.03 -4.71 10.98
CA TYR A 146 9.73 -3.99 12.23
C TYR A 146 10.18 -4.77 13.47
N ASN A 147 10.33 -6.09 13.38
CA ASN A 147 10.52 -6.97 14.53
C ASN A 147 11.96 -7.51 14.68
N TYR A 148 12.93 -6.90 14.02
CA TYR A 148 14.35 -7.32 14.05
C TYR A 148 14.56 -8.81 13.71
N GLY A 149 13.68 -9.37 12.85
CA GLY A 149 13.69 -10.79 12.50
C GLY A 149 13.20 -11.73 13.62
N GLN A 150 12.64 -11.20 14.70
CA GLN A 150 12.09 -11.97 15.80
C GLN A 150 10.55 -11.94 15.76
N PRO A 151 9.88 -13.09 15.54
CA PRO A 151 8.42 -13.11 15.53
C PRO A 151 7.86 -12.65 16.88
N THR A 152 6.84 -11.80 16.84
CA THR A 152 6.06 -11.41 18.02
C THR A 152 4.93 -12.40 18.28
N SER A 153 4.54 -12.58 19.55
CA SER A 153 3.55 -13.59 19.93
C SER A 153 2.13 -13.22 19.49
N ASN A 154 1.84 -11.93 19.41
CA ASN A 154 0.52 -11.40 19.07
C ASN A 154 0.62 -9.94 18.59
N TYR A 155 -0.49 -9.37 18.16
CA TYR A 155 -0.55 -7.98 17.64
C TYR A 155 -0.20 -6.92 18.71
N ALA A 156 -0.49 -7.19 19.98
CA ALA A 156 -0.15 -6.25 21.05
C ALA A 156 1.35 -6.13 21.26
N ASP A 157 2.08 -7.24 21.08
CA ASP A 157 3.52 -7.28 21.16
C ASP A 157 4.18 -6.69 19.90
N ALA A 158 3.49 -6.78 18.73
CA ALA A 158 3.98 -6.24 17.47
C ALA A 158 3.79 -4.71 17.35
N ASP A 159 2.73 -4.17 17.92
CA ASP A 159 2.31 -2.77 17.77
C ASP A 159 3.42 -1.74 18.11
N PRO A 160 4.14 -1.83 19.25
CA PRO A 160 5.23 -0.89 19.55
C PRO A 160 6.33 -0.87 18.48
N TYR A 161 6.65 -2.02 17.90
CA TYR A 161 7.65 -2.14 16.84
C TYR A 161 7.16 -1.55 15.52
N CYS A 162 5.89 -1.82 15.15
CA CYS A 162 5.27 -1.22 13.97
C CYS A 162 5.21 0.31 14.07
N ARG A 163 4.90 0.84 15.25
CA ARG A 163 4.90 2.28 15.53
C ARG A 163 6.29 2.89 15.45
N ALA A 164 7.31 2.15 15.85
CA ALA A 164 8.70 2.63 15.89
C ALA A 164 9.39 2.59 14.51
N LEU A 165 8.94 1.69 13.60
CA LEU A 165 9.63 1.51 12.32
C LEU A 165 9.71 2.79 11.47
N PRO A 166 8.73 3.68 11.37
CA PRO A 166 8.86 4.93 10.61
C PRO A 166 10.06 5.77 11.05
N GLN A 167 10.36 5.85 12.34
CA GLN A 167 11.54 6.57 12.85
C GLN A 167 12.84 5.85 12.49
N GLU A 168 12.88 4.52 12.60
CA GLU A 168 14.02 3.70 12.17
C GLU A 168 14.28 3.86 10.66
N LEU A 169 13.22 3.86 9.86
CA LEU A 169 13.34 4.08 8.40
C LEU A 169 14.04 5.42 8.10
N VAL A 170 13.54 6.50 8.66
CA VAL A 170 14.05 7.85 8.34
C VAL A 170 15.44 8.09 8.90
N ASN A 171 15.73 7.59 10.10
CA ASN A 171 16.99 7.87 10.75
C ASN A 171 18.14 6.92 10.39
N ASP A 172 17.81 5.66 10.04
CA ASP A 172 18.84 4.63 9.86
C ASP A 172 18.75 3.96 8.47
N LEU A 173 17.62 3.34 8.09
CA LEU A 173 17.56 2.51 6.87
C LEU A 173 17.58 3.32 5.57
N ILE A 174 16.78 4.39 5.46
CA ILE A 174 16.78 5.26 4.27
C ILE A 174 18.17 5.82 4.01
N PRO A 175 18.87 6.43 4.99
CA PRO A 175 20.25 6.88 4.82
C PRO A 175 21.19 5.80 4.31
N ILE A 176 21.10 4.58 4.85
CA ILE A 176 21.97 3.46 4.48
C ILE A 176 21.69 2.98 3.06
N VAL A 177 20.42 2.78 2.71
CA VAL A 177 20.02 2.29 1.38
C VAL A 177 20.30 3.34 0.31
N GLU A 178 19.85 4.58 0.53
CA GLU A 178 19.91 5.62 -0.50
C GLU A 178 21.29 6.28 -0.63
N SER A 179 22.21 6.05 0.32
CA SER A 179 23.63 6.34 0.11
C SER A 179 24.35 5.25 -0.67
N ARG A 180 23.85 4.01 -0.66
CA ARG A 180 24.44 2.85 -1.34
C ARG A 180 23.91 2.70 -2.76
N TYR A 181 22.64 2.98 -2.98
CA TYR A 181 21.96 2.86 -4.26
C TYR A 181 21.50 4.21 -4.75
N HIS A 182 21.65 4.47 -6.06
CA HIS A 182 21.41 5.77 -6.63
C HIS A 182 19.91 6.05 -6.81
N THR A 183 19.31 6.72 -5.84
CA THR A 183 17.93 7.20 -5.87
C THR A 183 17.87 8.69 -6.24
N TYR A 184 16.70 9.30 -6.13
CA TYR A 184 16.55 10.74 -6.29
C TYR A 184 17.06 11.56 -5.09
N ALA A 185 17.41 10.92 -3.97
CA ALA A 185 18.04 11.59 -2.83
C ALA A 185 19.47 11.98 -3.19
N LYS A 186 19.74 13.29 -3.24
CA LYS A 186 21.08 13.83 -3.49
C LYS A 186 21.98 13.73 -2.25
N THR A 187 21.37 13.86 -1.08
CA THR A 187 21.96 13.63 0.23
C THR A 187 20.98 12.80 1.06
N THR A 188 21.46 12.13 2.08
CA THR A 188 20.65 11.28 2.95
C THR A 188 20.45 11.83 4.36
N ASP A 189 20.69 13.13 4.51
CA ASP A 189 20.27 13.91 5.67
C ASP A 189 18.76 14.24 5.57
N THR A 190 18.21 14.85 6.59
CA THR A 190 16.80 15.21 6.67
C THR A 190 16.34 16.05 5.47
N GLU A 191 17.16 17.02 5.05
CA GLU A 191 16.82 17.90 3.93
C GLU A 191 16.81 17.16 2.59
N GLY A 192 17.79 16.29 2.34
CA GLY A 192 17.86 15.47 1.12
C GLY A 192 16.74 14.42 1.05
N ILE A 193 16.38 13.80 2.19
CA ILE A 193 15.25 12.87 2.29
C ILE A 193 13.94 13.60 1.97
N GLU A 194 13.72 14.78 2.54
CA GLU A 194 12.53 15.59 2.28
C GLU A 194 12.49 16.07 0.82
N ALA A 195 13.59 16.55 0.27
CA ALA A 195 13.66 17.03 -1.11
C ALA A 195 13.39 15.92 -2.15
N SER A 196 13.63 14.64 -1.81
CA SER A 196 13.41 13.49 -2.67
C SER A 196 12.12 12.70 -2.38
N ARG A 197 11.27 13.19 -1.48
CA ARG A 197 10.07 12.46 -1.02
C ARG A 197 9.11 12.07 -2.14
N ASP A 198 9.04 12.86 -3.20
CA ASP A 198 8.16 12.61 -4.35
C ASP A 198 8.58 11.36 -5.18
N HIS A 199 9.73 10.80 -4.87
CA HIS A 199 10.28 9.59 -5.46
C HIS A 199 10.31 8.41 -4.46
N ARG A 200 9.60 8.56 -3.31
CA ARG A 200 9.61 7.55 -2.25
C ARG A 200 8.21 7.16 -1.85
N ALA A 201 7.97 5.83 -1.84
CA ALA A 201 6.73 5.21 -1.39
C ALA A 201 6.98 4.31 -0.18
N ILE A 202 5.94 4.16 0.65
CA ILE A 202 5.87 3.14 1.68
C ILE A 202 4.54 2.39 1.58
N GLY A 203 4.60 1.09 1.76
CA GLY A 203 3.42 0.23 1.79
C GLY A 203 3.64 -0.98 2.69
N GLY A 204 2.60 -1.79 2.84
CA GLY A 204 2.73 -3.03 3.59
C GLY A 204 1.41 -3.74 3.77
N PHE A 205 1.50 -5.01 4.14
CA PHE A 205 0.37 -5.91 4.33
C PHE A 205 0.10 -6.15 5.81
N SER A 206 -1.17 -6.16 6.24
CA SER A 206 -1.58 -6.50 7.61
C SER A 206 -0.88 -5.60 8.65
N MET A 207 -0.04 -6.11 9.52
CA MET A 207 0.79 -5.29 10.42
C MET A 207 1.71 -4.31 9.66
N GLY A 208 2.09 -4.63 8.42
CA GLY A 208 2.76 -3.69 7.52
C GLY A 208 1.85 -2.54 7.06
N ALA A 209 0.54 -2.77 6.92
CA ALA A 209 -0.43 -1.70 6.67
C ALA A 209 -0.58 -0.78 7.90
N VAL A 210 -0.64 -1.36 9.11
CA VAL A 210 -0.61 -0.58 10.36
C VAL A 210 0.65 0.29 10.42
N THR A 211 1.81 -0.28 10.05
CA THR A 211 3.08 0.46 9.96
C THR A 211 3.00 1.58 8.91
N THR A 212 2.37 1.32 7.78
CA THR A 212 2.16 2.33 6.72
C THR A 212 1.31 3.50 7.21
N TRP A 213 0.30 3.25 8.03
CA TRP A 213 -0.50 4.30 8.67
C TRP A 213 0.30 5.09 9.71
N TYR A 214 1.18 4.45 10.49
CA TYR A 214 2.11 5.17 11.37
C TYR A 214 3.08 6.04 10.57
N ALA A 215 3.57 5.54 9.43
CA ALA A 215 4.40 6.35 8.54
C ALA A 215 3.64 7.54 7.95
N PHE A 216 2.36 7.37 7.59
CA PHE A 216 1.52 8.48 7.15
C PHE A 216 1.34 9.54 8.24
N ASP A 217 1.14 9.12 9.48
CA ASP A 217 1.02 10.01 10.65
C ASP A 217 2.30 10.80 10.92
N GLU A 218 3.48 10.16 10.82
CA GLU A 218 4.73 10.68 11.38
C GLU A 218 5.74 11.16 10.32
N THR A 219 5.65 10.68 9.06
CA THR A 219 6.73 10.84 8.07
C THR A 219 6.27 11.36 6.70
N LEU A 220 5.26 12.22 6.67
CA LEU A 220 4.81 12.91 5.44
C LEU A 220 5.95 13.67 4.72
N ASN A 221 6.98 14.08 5.46
CA ASN A 221 8.16 14.73 4.91
C ASN A 221 9.15 13.74 4.24
N ALA A 222 9.02 12.44 4.47
CA ALA A 222 9.89 11.43 3.88
C ALA A 222 9.23 10.67 2.73
N PHE A 223 7.91 10.51 2.75
CA PHE A 223 7.15 9.74 1.78
C PHE A 223 6.01 10.56 1.16
N ARG A 224 5.81 10.39 -0.14
CA ARG A 224 4.63 10.93 -0.84
C ARG A 224 3.54 9.89 -1.02
N TYR A 225 3.89 8.61 -1.27
CA TYR A 225 2.97 7.56 -1.64
C TYR A 225 2.87 6.53 -0.53
N PHE A 226 1.62 6.18 -0.18
CA PHE A 226 1.29 5.27 0.91
C PHE A 226 0.39 4.15 0.40
N MET A 227 0.77 2.89 0.64
CA MET A 227 0.05 1.71 0.17
C MET A 227 -0.31 0.78 1.34
N PRO A 228 -1.26 1.16 2.22
CA PRO A 228 -1.73 0.26 3.26
C PRO A 228 -2.63 -0.83 2.66
N VAL A 229 -2.29 -2.10 2.89
CA VAL A 229 -3.05 -3.26 2.40
C VAL A 229 -3.54 -4.10 3.58
N SER A 230 -4.87 -4.24 3.72
CA SER A 230 -5.51 -5.12 4.71
C SER A 230 -5.12 -4.81 6.16
N GLY A 231 -5.29 -3.55 6.58
CA GLY A 231 -5.07 -3.09 7.95
C GLY A 231 -5.39 -1.62 8.13
N ASP A 232 -5.91 -1.26 9.29
CA ASP A 232 -6.34 0.08 9.65
C ASP A 232 -5.29 0.88 10.45
N CYS A 233 -5.56 2.16 10.66
CA CYS A 233 -4.70 3.05 11.45
C CYS A 233 -4.89 2.82 12.96
N TRP A 234 -3.77 2.61 13.66
CA TRP A 234 -3.74 2.40 15.11
C TRP A 234 -3.17 3.59 15.89
N SER A 235 -2.99 4.76 15.26
CA SER A 235 -2.43 5.95 15.94
C SER A 235 -3.21 6.37 17.19
N LEU A 236 -4.53 6.20 17.20
CA LEU A 236 -5.38 6.44 18.37
C LEU A 236 -5.66 5.19 19.23
N GLY A 237 -4.86 4.14 19.05
CA GLY A 237 -4.99 2.84 19.70
C GLY A 237 -5.34 1.74 18.69
N ARG A 238 -5.15 0.49 19.11
CA ARG A 238 -5.35 -0.66 18.22
C ARG A 238 -6.76 -0.71 17.64
N PHE A 239 -6.85 -0.96 16.33
CA PHE A 239 -8.11 -0.97 15.57
C PHE A 239 -8.90 0.35 15.66
N ALA A 240 -8.21 1.48 15.83
CA ALA A 240 -8.89 2.77 15.93
C ALA A 240 -9.56 3.16 14.61
N GLY A 241 -8.98 2.82 13.47
CA GLY A 241 -9.59 3.06 12.16
C GLY A 241 -10.94 2.37 12.02
N MET A 242 -11.07 1.13 12.50
CA MET A 242 -12.34 0.40 12.53
C MET A 242 -13.29 0.90 13.64
N ASN A 243 -12.79 0.99 14.87
CA ASN A 243 -13.65 1.22 16.04
C ASN A 243 -14.04 2.69 16.23
N ARG A 244 -13.26 3.62 15.69
CA ARG A 244 -13.45 5.08 15.77
C ARG A 244 -13.09 5.74 14.45
N PRO A 245 -13.75 5.38 13.33
CA PRO A 245 -13.34 5.81 11.99
C PRO A 245 -13.33 7.34 11.83
N ASP A 246 -14.33 8.04 12.38
CA ASP A 246 -14.41 9.50 12.28
C ASP A 246 -13.33 10.21 13.11
N ASP A 247 -13.07 9.72 14.34
CA ASP A 247 -11.99 10.26 15.18
C ASP A 247 -10.64 10.06 14.52
N THR A 248 -10.40 8.86 13.96
CA THR A 248 -9.16 8.53 13.26
C THR A 248 -8.99 9.37 12.00
N ALA A 249 -10.07 9.54 11.22
CA ALA A 249 -10.06 10.40 10.05
C ALA A 249 -9.76 11.86 10.41
N ALA A 250 -10.39 12.39 11.45
CA ALA A 250 -10.16 13.75 11.92
C ALA A 250 -8.72 13.95 12.41
N TYR A 251 -8.18 12.97 13.14
CA TYR A 251 -6.78 12.98 13.59
C TYR A 251 -5.81 13.00 12.40
N LEU A 252 -5.98 12.11 11.42
CA LEU A 252 -5.12 12.09 10.23
C LEU A 252 -5.26 13.36 9.39
N ALA A 253 -6.48 13.91 9.28
CA ALA A 253 -6.70 15.18 8.60
C ALA A 253 -5.97 16.34 9.28
N GLU A 254 -5.96 16.39 10.61
CA GLU A 254 -5.20 17.39 11.36
C GLU A 254 -3.69 17.27 11.09
N ARG A 255 -3.14 16.03 11.04
CA ARG A 255 -1.74 15.79 10.71
C ARG A 255 -1.38 16.33 9.32
N VAL A 256 -2.24 16.07 8.32
CA VAL A 256 -2.07 16.59 6.96
C VAL A 256 -2.13 18.12 6.94
N GLN A 257 -3.13 18.73 7.60
CA GLN A 257 -3.34 20.18 7.61
C GLN A 257 -2.22 20.95 8.32
N GLN A 258 -1.58 20.32 9.31
CA GLN A 258 -0.42 20.88 10.03
C GLN A 258 0.89 20.70 9.24
N SER A 259 0.90 19.90 8.17
CA SER A 259 2.07 19.68 7.33
C SER A 259 2.09 20.62 6.12
N PRO A 260 3.23 20.84 5.49
CA PRO A 260 3.32 21.58 4.22
C PRO A 260 2.79 20.75 3.02
N TYR A 261 2.30 19.53 3.22
CA TYR A 261 1.91 18.57 2.19
C TYR A 261 0.40 18.40 2.04
N ALA A 262 -0.40 19.35 2.56
CA ALA A 262 -1.85 19.37 2.35
C ALA A 262 -2.22 19.42 0.84
N GLY A 263 -3.43 19.02 0.51
CA GLY A 263 -3.90 18.93 -0.87
C GLY A 263 -3.30 17.74 -1.62
N ASN A 264 -2.61 17.97 -2.71
CA ASN A 264 -2.03 16.90 -3.55
C ASN A 264 -0.58 16.54 -3.15
N GLY A 265 -0.14 16.92 -1.97
CA GLY A 265 1.21 16.62 -1.48
C GLY A 265 1.42 15.16 -1.05
N PHE A 266 0.39 14.31 -1.05
CA PHE A 266 0.46 12.87 -0.76
C PHE A 266 -0.52 12.09 -1.62
N TYR A 267 -0.35 10.78 -1.68
CA TYR A 267 -1.31 9.86 -2.31
C TYR A 267 -1.42 8.55 -1.51
N ILE A 268 -2.66 8.16 -1.19
CA ILE A 268 -2.97 6.91 -0.50
C ILE A 268 -3.64 5.97 -1.51
N TRP A 269 -3.01 4.83 -1.76
CA TRP A 269 -3.59 3.71 -2.49
C TRP A 269 -3.86 2.57 -1.51
N ALA A 270 -5.05 2.51 -0.95
CA ALA A 270 -5.43 1.51 0.05
C ALA A 270 -6.13 0.31 -0.63
N ALA A 271 -5.94 -0.90 -0.08
CA ALA A 271 -6.58 -2.09 -0.64
C ALA A 271 -6.91 -3.16 0.39
N SER A 272 -7.87 -4.03 0.05
CA SER A 272 -8.13 -5.28 0.77
C SER A 272 -8.93 -6.26 -0.08
N GLY A 273 -8.99 -7.53 0.32
CA GLY A 273 -9.86 -8.54 -0.29
C GLY A 273 -11.26 -8.53 0.31
N THR A 274 -12.32 -8.77 -0.49
CA THR A 274 -13.70 -8.77 0.02
C THR A 274 -14.00 -9.87 1.02
N ASN A 275 -13.19 -10.96 1.05
CA ASN A 275 -13.25 -12.04 2.06
C ASN A 275 -12.09 -11.96 3.08
N ASP A 276 -11.40 -10.83 3.13
CA ASP A 276 -10.33 -10.56 4.10
C ASP A 276 -10.93 -10.19 5.46
N SER A 277 -10.37 -10.73 6.54
CA SER A 277 -10.80 -10.39 7.91
C SER A 277 -10.60 -8.92 8.25
N ALA A 278 -9.61 -8.25 7.63
CA ALA A 278 -9.32 -6.84 7.81
C ALA A 278 -10.07 -5.92 6.82
N TYR A 279 -10.94 -6.48 5.96
CA TYR A 279 -11.67 -5.68 4.97
C TYR A 279 -12.49 -4.57 5.61
N SER A 280 -13.32 -4.92 6.60
CA SER A 280 -14.13 -3.92 7.31
C SER A 280 -13.29 -2.95 8.14
N GLU A 281 -12.12 -3.38 8.62
CA GLU A 281 -11.22 -2.53 9.40
C GLU A 281 -10.76 -1.33 8.56
N ILE A 282 -10.20 -1.60 7.40
CA ILE A 282 -9.68 -0.55 6.52
C ILE A 282 -10.81 0.21 5.81
N LEU A 283 -11.89 -0.46 5.39
CA LEU A 283 -12.99 0.19 4.69
C LEU A 283 -13.67 1.26 5.55
N LEU A 284 -14.02 0.95 6.81
CA LEU A 284 -14.65 1.91 7.72
C LEU A 284 -13.78 3.15 7.93
N GLN A 285 -12.46 2.97 8.02
CA GLN A 285 -11.53 4.11 8.10
C GLN A 285 -11.56 4.95 6.82
N ILE A 286 -11.46 4.31 5.64
CA ILE A 286 -11.48 5.00 4.34
C ILE A 286 -12.80 5.77 4.17
N GLU A 287 -13.93 5.19 4.57
CA GLU A 287 -15.23 5.87 4.59
C GLU A 287 -15.23 7.08 5.53
N GLY A 288 -14.62 6.95 6.72
CA GLY A 288 -14.41 8.06 7.64
C GLY A 288 -13.59 9.18 7.01
N MET A 289 -12.49 8.84 6.38
CA MET A 289 -11.61 9.80 5.70
C MET A 289 -12.32 10.48 4.51
N ALA A 290 -13.08 9.73 3.70
CA ALA A 290 -13.80 10.28 2.55
C ALA A 290 -14.88 11.31 2.93
N ARG A 291 -15.41 11.25 4.16
CA ARG A 291 -16.31 12.30 4.68
C ARG A 291 -15.61 13.64 4.90
N LEU A 292 -14.28 13.67 4.96
CA LEU A 292 -13.45 14.88 5.05
C LEU A 292 -12.87 15.24 3.67
N ALA A 293 -13.73 15.43 2.68
CA ALA A 293 -13.38 15.58 1.26
C ALA A 293 -12.46 16.78 0.96
N ASP A 294 -12.43 17.79 1.81
CA ASP A 294 -11.49 18.91 1.71
C ASP A 294 -10.03 18.48 1.95
N VAL A 295 -9.82 17.33 2.62
CA VAL A 295 -8.49 16.78 2.91
C VAL A 295 -8.25 15.49 2.12
N PHE A 296 -9.20 14.55 2.14
CA PHE A 296 -9.09 13.24 1.49
C PHE A 296 -10.13 13.11 0.39
N ASN A 297 -9.67 13.04 -0.85
CA ASN A 297 -10.55 12.97 -2.02
C ASN A 297 -9.94 12.13 -3.14
N ALA A 298 -10.64 11.95 -4.23
CA ALA A 298 -10.22 11.09 -5.34
C ALA A 298 -8.88 11.48 -6.00
N THR A 299 -8.35 12.68 -5.74
CA THR A 299 -7.05 13.11 -6.28
C THR A 299 -5.87 12.67 -5.41
N ASN A 300 -6.11 12.30 -4.15
CA ASN A 300 -5.05 11.92 -3.21
C ASN A 300 -5.35 10.65 -2.40
N MET A 301 -6.52 10.03 -2.58
CA MET A 301 -6.88 8.77 -1.90
C MET A 301 -7.79 7.92 -2.76
N THR A 302 -7.45 6.62 -2.91
CA THR A 302 -8.30 5.61 -3.54
C THR A 302 -8.33 4.34 -2.69
N PHE A 303 -9.44 3.61 -2.74
CA PHE A 303 -9.57 2.28 -2.14
C PHE A 303 -9.87 1.25 -3.21
N HIS A 304 -9.15 0.14 -3.18
CA HIS A 304 -9.26 -0.94 -4.14
C HIS A 304 -9.61 -2.24 -3.43
N GLN A 305 -10.53 -3.00 -4.01
CA GLN A 305 -10.88 -4.31 -3.49
C GLN A 305 -10.63 -5.41 -4.53
N LYS A 306 -10.24 -6.58 -4.03
CA LYS A 306 -10.15 -7.80 -4.83
C LYS A 306 -11.24 -8.76 -4.40
N GLU A 307 -12.16 -9.06 -5.32
CA GLU A 307 -13.27 -9.96 -5.04
C GLU A 307 -12.77 -11.35 -4.62
N GLY A 308 -13.33 -11.86 -3.51
CA GLY A 308 -13.05 -13.19 -2.97
C GLY A 308 -11.68 -13.36 -2.30
N ALA A 309 -10.76 -12.38 -2.37
CA ALA A 309 -9.45 -12.49 -1.75
C ALA A 309 -9.56 -12.49 -0.22
N ARG A 310 -8.68 -13.26 0.44
CA ARG A 310 -8.62 -13.44 1.89
C ARG A 310 -7.42 -12.74 2.49
N HIS A 311 -7.30 -12.77 3.84
CA HIS A 311 -6.15 -12.24 4.57
C HIS A 311 -4.92 -13.15 4.40
N GLU A 312 -4.27 -13.06 3.24
CA GLU A 312 -3.11 -13.87 2.87
C GLU A 312 -2.18 -13.06 1.95
N PHE A 313 -0.95 -13.52 1.77
CA PHE A 313 0.04 -12.81 0.94
C PHE A 313 -0.23 -12.95 -0.57
N ARG A 314 -0.89 -14.02 -0.97
CA ARG A 314 -1.15 -14.37 -2.38
C ARG A 314 -1.74 -13.25 -3.25
N PRO A 315 -2.65 -12.37 -2.76
CA PRO A 315 -3.15 -11.23 -3.53
C PRO A 315 -2.16 -10.06 -3.69
N ILE A 316 -1.07 -10.01 -2.91
CA ILE A 316 -0.15 -8.86 -2.87
C ILE A 316 0.43 -8.52 -4.25
N PRO A 317 0.88 -9.47 -5.09
CA PRO A 317 1.32 -9.13 -6.44
C PRO A 317 0.27 -8.37 -7.25
N GLU A 318 -1.02 -8.73 -7.16
CA GLU A 318 -2.07 -8.03 -7.89
C GLU A 318 -2.30 -6.61 -7.33
N TYR A 319 -2.21 -6.43 -6.03
CA TYR A 319 -2.28 -5.09 -5.44
C TYR A 319 -1.10 -4.22 -5.90
N LEU A 320 0.13 -4.75 -5.94
CA LEU A 320 1.29 -4.05 -6.47
C LEU A 320 1.15 -3.73 -7.97
N TYR A 321 0.64 -4.68 -8.77
CA TYR A 321 0.36 -4.44 -10.19
C TYR A 321 -0.60 -3.25 -10.41
N ASN A 322 -1.57 -3.10 -9.54
CA ASN A 322 -2.54 -2.02 -9.62
C ASN A 322 -2.05 -0.70 -9.01
N ALA A 323 -1.22 -0.75 -7.97
CA ALA A 323 -0.76 0.44 -7.25
C ALA A 323 0.43 1.14 -7.92
N LEU A 324 1.44 0.38 -8.34
CA LEU A 324 2.72 0.95 -8.78
C LEU A 324 2.62 1.91 -9.98
N PRO A 325 1.73 1.73 -10.98
CA PRO A 325 1.56 2.70 -12.05
C PRO A 325 1.00 4.06 -11.60
N PHE A 326 0.38 4.16 -10.39
CA PHE A 326 -0.07 5.43 -9.81
C PHE A 326 1.03 6.14 -9.03
N PHE A 327 2.05 5.39 -8.61
CA PHE A 327 3.21 5.95 -7.96
C PHE A 327 4.22 6.37 -9.04
N PHE A 328 4.89 7.49 -8.81
CA PHE A 328 5.93 7.96 -9.69
C PHE A 328 5.46 8.10 -11.16
N PRO A 329 4.52 9.01 -11.44
CA PRO A 329 4.04 9.23 -12.81
C PRO A 329 5.23 9.48 -13.73
N LYS A 330 5.25 8.81 -14.89
CA LYS A 330 6.31 8.95 -15.89
C LYS A 330 6.47 10.42 -16.21
N SER A 331 7.69 10.92 -16.19
CA SER A 331 8.01 12.21 -16.76
C SER A 331 7.65 12.13 -18.24
N ASN A 332 6.75 13.01 -18.69
CA ASN A 332 6.50 13.19 -20.12
C ASN A 332 7.84 13.63 -20.74
N GLU A 333 8.56 12.67 -21.35
CA GLU A 333 9.68 12.96 -22.25
C GLU A 333 9.19 13.67 -23.53
#